data_da35475e5778a738e93097430346159d
#
_entry.id   da35475e5778a738e93097430346159d
#
_cell.length_a   1.000
_cell.length_b   1.000
_cell.length_c   1.000
_cell.angle_alpha   90.00
_cell.angle_beta   90.00
_cell.angle_gamma   90.00
#
_symmetry.space_group_name_H-M   'P 1'
#
loop_
_entity.id
_entity.type
_entity.pdbx_description
1 polymer ?
#
loop_
_entity_poly.entity_id
_entity_poly.type
_entity_poly.pdbx_seq_one_letter_code
_entity_poly.pdbx_strand_id
1 'polypeptide(L)'
;MGKADVNVNIWLSEKKRFANLFNGVIYGGRQVILPEDLEEVNSVSSVSVKNRNGKTKNMKKYRDIIIKWRNQATLVLLANESQDKVHYAMPHKVMLYDGMDYETQIRNNWKNLTDRRKQDKKTGQPLEHLTAGEYLSRFRKKDRLIPIISLVFYYGSEPWDGPVDLYDMFQLEGTKEEKVILQKYLPNYKINLVDAERLTNVEEFSEDLQVILAMLRYRNSREELTDYINQNKEFFQHVDYETSQAMKAFLNMKDVPGKVGQKEDGVDMCKAIQEMYDDGVRQGRDELLKELIQRKLQKKKTSEQIAEELEESVEVIEKIIKAM
;
A
#
# COMPACT_ATOMS: atom_id res chain seq x y z
N MET A 1 1.41 -3.13 -11.16
CA MET A 1 1.09 -3.69 -9.84
C MET A 1 1.78 -5.04 -9.71
N GLY A 2 2.69 -5.20 -8.77
CA GLY A 2 3.38 -6.46 -8.50
C GLY A 2 2.43 -7.49 -7.88
N LYS A 3 2.76 -8.79 -7.95
CA LYS A 3 1.93 -9.84 -7.31
C LYS A 3 1.81 -9.62 -5.79
N ALA A 4 2.84 -9.10 -5.16
CA ALA A 4 2.88 -8.84 -3.73
C ALA A 4 1.93 -7.70 -3.33
N ASP A 5 1.86 -6.59 -4.10
CA ASP A 5 0.90 -5.51 -3.86
C ASP A 5 -0.54 -6.00 -3.93
N VAL A 6 -0.83 -6.94 -4.84
CA VAL A 6 -2.16 -7.53 -4.96
C VAL A 6 -2.55 -8.26 -3.67
N ASN A 7 -1.65 -9.05 -3.10
CA ASN A 7 -1.93 -9.81 -1.87
C ASN A 7 -2.14 -8.92 -0.65
N VAL A 8 -1.32 -7.87 -0.50
CA VAL A 8 -1.48 -6.88 0.57
C VAL A 8 -2.81 -6.15 0.43
N ASN A 9 -3.17 -5.76 -0.80
CA ASN A 9 -4.45 -5.08 -1.07
C ASN A 9 -5.65 -5.98 -0.78
N ILE A 10 -5.62 -7.25 -1.19
CA ILE A 10 -6.67 -8.22 -0.87
C ILE A 10 -6.81 -8.35 0.65
N TRP A 11 -5.72 -8.53 1.37
CA TRP A 11 -5.71 -8.68 2.82
C TRP A 11 -6.26 -7.44 3.54
N LEU A 12 -5.84 -6.24 3.13
CA LEU A 12 -6.31 -4.98 3.71
C LEU A 12 -7.71 -4.57 3.25
N SER A 13 -8.27 -5.19 2.19
CA SER A 13 -9.63 -4.91 1.72
C SER A 13 -10.71 -5.62 2.55
N GLU A 14 -10.34 -6.61 3.36
CA GLU A 14 -11.25 -7.24 4.29
C GLU A 14 -11.76 -6.18 5.28
N LYS A 15 -13.09 -6.05 5.37
CA LYS A 15 -13.76 -4.93 6.07
C LYS A 15 -13.33 -4.75 7.50
N LYS A 16 -13.05 -5.85 8.21
CA LYS A 16 -12.63 -5.82 9.61
C LYS A 16 -11.22 -5.24 9.75
N ARG A 17 -10.28 -5.70 8.91
CA ARG A 17 -8.89 -5.17 8.87
C ARG A 17 -8.86 -3.73 8.39
N PHE A 18 -9.66 -3.40 7.37
CA PHE A 18 -9.79 -2.04 6.86
C PHE A 18 -10.30 -1.08 7.93
N ALA A 19 -11.40 -1.43 8.62
CA ALA A 19 -11.94 -0.65 9.73
C ALA A 19 -10.91 -0.48 10.85
N ASN A 20 -10.23 -1.57 11.22
CA ASN A 20 -9.19 -1.57 12.25
C ASN A 20 -8.02 -0.64 11.89
N LEU A 21 -7.53 -0.69 10.65
CA LEU A 21 -6.47 0.20 10.18
C LEU A 21 -6.85 1.68 10.32
N PHE A 22 -8.04 2.05 9.83
CA PHE A 22 -8.52 3.44 9.94
C PHE A 22 -8.83 3.84 11.38
N ASN A 23 -9.35 2.95 12.22
CA ASN A 23 -9.55 3.21 13.64
C ASN A 23 -8.24 3.45 14.38
N GLY A 24 -7.21 2.64 14.12
CA GLY A 24 -5.88 2.85 14.69
C GLY A 24 -5.32 4.22 14.32
N VAL A 25 -5.29 4.51 13.01
CA VAL A 25 -4.65 5.75 12.49
C VAL A 25 -5.42 7.02 12.86
N ILE A 26 -6.75 7.00 12.80
CA ILE A 26 -7.56 8.23 12.96
C ILE A 26 -8.07 8.39 14.39
N TYR A 27 -8.42 7.30 15.04
CA TYR A 27 -9.14 7.32 16.32
C TYR A 27 -8.33 6.75 17.49
N GLY A 28 -7.03 6.45 17.28
CA GLY A 28 -6.17 5.90 18.33
C GLY A 28 -6.69 4.56 18.87
N GLY A 29 -7.14 3.68 17.99
CA GLY A 29 -7.66 2.35 18.32
C GLY A 29 -9.12 2.30 18.79
N ARG A 30 -9.77 3.46 18.99
CA ARG A 30 -11.21 3.47 19.32
C ARG A 30 -12.03 2.95 18.15
N GLN A 31 -12.93 1.99 18.42
CA GLN A 31 -13.77 1.34 17.42
C GLN A 31 -14.95 2.24 17.00
N VAL A 32 -14.66 3.26 16.17
CA VAL A 32 -15.63 4.23 15.63
C VAL A 32 -16.15 3.80 14.26
N ILE A 33 -15.25 3.26 13.44
CA ILE A 33 -15.60 2.70 12.12
C ILE A 33 -15.87 1.22 12.32
N LEU A 34 -17.12 0.80 12.10
CA LEU A 34 -17.52 -0.58 12.23
C LEU A 34 -17.52 -1.27 10.85
N PRO A 35 -17.12 -2.55 10.75
CA PRO A 35 -17.09 -3.27 9.46
C PRO A 35 -18.43 -3.31 8.74
N GLU A 36 -19.55 -3.39 9.48
CA GLU A 36 -20.91 -3.37 8.94
C GLU A 36 -21.33 -2.01 8.37
N ASP A 37 -20.62 -0.95 8.73
CA ASP A 37 -20.87 0.40 8.21
C ASP A 37 -20.13 0.67 6.89
N LEU A 38 -19.32 -0.26 6.46
CA LEU A 38 -18.48 -0.14 5.28
C LEU A 38 -19.15 -0.72 4.04
N GLU A 39 -19.25 0.11 2.99
CA GLU A 39 -19.79 -0.27 1.68
C GLU A 39 -18.69 -0.19 0.63
N GLU A 40 -18.43 -1.28 -0.07
CA GLU A 40 -17.47 -1.31 -1.16
C GLU A 40 -17.92 -0.44 -2.33
N VAL A 41 -17.01 0.31 -2.90
CA VAL A 41 -17.24 1.13 -4.08
C VAL A 41 -16.35 0.63 -5.21
N ASN A 42 -16.89 0.49 -6.42
CA ASN A 42 -16.09 0.15 -7.58
C ASN A 42 -14.90 1.13 -7.73
N SER A 43 -13.70 0.63 -7.61
CA SER A 43 -12.44 1.37 -7.61
C SER A 43 -12.06 2.03 -8.96
N VAL A 44 -12.87 1.83 -9.99
CA VAL A 44 -12.60 2.36 -11.33
C VAL A 44 -13.41 3.62 -11.56
N SER A 45 -12.85 4.76 -11.24
CA SER A 45 -13.37 6.04 -11.74
C SER A 45 -12.53 6.52 -12.93
N SER A 46 -13.19 6.84 -14.04
CA SER A 46 -12.55 7.44 -15.22
C SER A 46 -13.03 8.88 -15.38
N VAL A 47 -12.10 9.81 -15.46
CA VAL A 47 -12.40 11.18 -15.82
C VAL A 47 -11.88 11.43 -17.24
N SER A 48 -12.80 11.88 -18.11
CA SER A 48 -12.45 12.29 -19.48
C SER A 48 -12.02 13.75 -19.47
N VAL A 49 -10.75 14.01 -19.73
CA VAL A 49 -10.22 15.37 -19.86
C VAL A 49 -10.00 15.65 -21.34
N LYS A 50 -10.58 16.76 -21.82
CA LYS A 50 -10.27 17.27 -23.18
C LYS A 50 -8.97 18.04 -23.14
N ASN A 51 -7.99 17.64 -23.95
CA ASN A 51 -6.78 18.43 -24.14
C ASN A 51 -7.05 19.68 -24.99
N ARG A 52 -6.07 20.60 -25.09
CA ARG A 52 -6.17 21.81 -25.88
C ARG A 52 -6.52 21.56 -27.38
N ASN A 53 -6.26 20.37 -27.88
CA ASN A 53 -6.55 19.97 -29.26
C ASN A 53 -7.90 19.27 -29.43
N GLY A 54 -8.79 19.36 -28.45
CA GLY A 54 -10.13 18.75 -28.49
C GLY A 54 -10.18 17.23 -28.37
N LYS A 55 -9.03 16.55 -28.27
CA LYS A 55 -8.98 15.10 -28.07
C LYS A 55 -9.29 14.75 -26.61
N THR A 56 -10.25 13.87 -26.43
CA THR A 56 -10.61 13.35 -25.10
C THR A 56 -9.57 12.32 -24.66
N LYS A 57 -8.87 12.58 -23.58
CA LYS A 57 -8.01 11.60 -22.91
C LYS A 57 -8.75 11.08 -21.70
N ASN A 58 -9.07 9.80 -21.71
CA ASN A 58 -9.62 9.13 -20.52
C ASN A 58 -8.47 8.85 -19.56
N MET A 59 -8.42 9.55 -18.46
CA MET A 59 -7.55 9.21 -17.36
C MET A 59 -8.27 8.14 -16.53
N LYS A 60 -7.80 6.90 -16.64
CA LYS A 60 -8.21 5.83 -15.75
C LYS A 60 -7.48 6.01 -14.44
N LYS A 61 -8.22 6.03 -13.36
CA LYS A 61 -7.73 6.14 -12.02
C LYS A 61 -7.78 4.74 -11.39
N TYR A 62 -6.64 4.29 -10.93
CA TYR A 62 -6.54 3.09 -10.11
C TYR A 62 -6.23 3.54 -8.69
N ARG A 63 -7.20 3.40 -7.79
CA ARG A 63 -6.98 3.42 -6.36
C ARG A 63 -7.07 1.99 -5.87
N ASP A 64 -6.22 1.65 -4.91
CA ASP A 64 -6.10 0.26 -4.49
C ASP A 64 -7.38 -0.20 -3.78
N ILE A 65 -7.85 0.53 -2.78
CA ILE A 65 -9.07 0.21 -2.05
C ILE A 65 -9.88 1.49 -1.80
N ILE A 66 -11.17 1.48 -2.14
CA ILE A 66 -12.11 2.58 -1.87
C ILE A 66 -13.33 2.00 -1.19
N ILE A 67 -13.63 2.48 0.01
CA ILE A 67 -14.78 2.04 0.80
C ILE A 67 -15.54 3.27 1.31
N LYS A 68 -16.87 3.28 1.19
CA LYS A 68 -17.70 4.27 1.83
C LYS A 68 -17.99 3.87 3.27
N TRP A 69 -17.80 4.82 4.16
CA TRP A 69 -18.22 4.68 5.55
C TRP A 69 -19.54 5.41 5.76
N ARG A 70 -20.65 4.69 5.65
CA ARG A 70 -22.01 5.27 5.61
C ARG A 70 -22.05 6.48 4.66
N ASN A 71 -22.70 7.58 5.01
CA ASN A 71 -22.61 8.84 4.24
C ASN A 71 -21.68 9.87 4.89
N GLN A 72 -20.74 9.44 5.73
CA GLN A 72 -19.86 10.35 6.48
C GLN A 72 -18.56 10.66 5.74
N ALA A 73 -17.92 9.64 5.19
CA ALA A 73 -16.67 9.79 4.46
C ALA A 73 -16.47 8.69 3.42
N THR A 74 -15.65 8.97 2.42
CA THR A 74 -15.06 7.94 1.54
C THR A 74 -13.64 7.68 2.05
N LEU A 75 -13.39 6.46 2.50
CA LEU A 75 -12.10 6.01 2.99
C LEU A 75 -11.32 5.40 1.83
N VAL A 76 -10.10 5.85 1.64
CA VAL A 76 -9.25 5.40 0.55
C VAL A 76 -7.93 4.92 1.11
N LEU A 77 -7.55 3.71 0.76
CA LEU A 77 -6.23 3.18 1.06
C LEU A 77 -5.43 3.11 -0.23
N LEU A 78 -4.27 3.75 -0.21
CA LEU A 78 -3.25 3.66 -1.24
C LEU A 78 -2.12 2.81 -0.65
N ALA A 79 -2.12 1.53 -0.95
CA ALA A 79 -0.96 0.70 -0.72
C ALA A 79 0.05 1.03 -1.83
N ASN A 80 1.29 1.26 -1.48
CA ASN A 80 2.29 1.74 -2.43
C ASN A 80 2.50 0.71 -3.55
N GLU A 81 2.36 1.12 -4.80
CA GLU A 81 2.49 0.28 -5.99
C GLU A 81 3.90 -0.33 -6.17
N SER A 82 4.86 0.12 -5.38
CA SER A 82 6.26 -0.33 -5.46
C SER A 82 6.75 -0.63 -4.06
N GLN A 83 6.83 -1.89 -3.72
CA GLN A 83 7.14 -2.42 -2.38
C GLN A 83 8.42 -1.86 -1.75
N ASP A 84 9.37 -1.45 -2.57
CA ASP A 84 10.73 -1.10 -2.15
C ASP A 84 11.05 0.38 -2.34
N LYS A 85 10.12 1.20 -2.85
CA LYS A 85 10.47 2.57 -3.28
C LYS A 85 9.46 3.62 -2.84
N VAL A 86 9.99 4.69 -2.28
CA VAL A 86 9.25 5.91 -1.96
C VAL A 86 8.75 6.57 -3.24
N HIS A 87 7.49 6.97 -3.25
CA HIS A 87 6.90 7.72 -4.36
C HIS A 87 7.02 9.23 -4.08
N TYR A 88 8.08 9.86 -4.59
CA TYR A 88 8.42 11.26 -4.31
C TYR A 88 7.37 12.30 -4.76
N ALA A 89 6.40 11.95 -5.57
CA ALA A 89 5.28 12.81 -5.94
C ALA A 89 3.96 12.41 -5.25
N MET A 90 4.01 11.72 -4.11
CA MET A 90 2.82 11.19 -3.44
C MET A 90 1.81 12.28 -3.03
N PRO A 91 2.18 13.42 -2.44
CA PRO A 91 1.22 14.48 -2.10
C PRO A 91 0.44 14.98 -3.32
N HIS A 92 1.12 15.19 -4.46
CA HIS A 92 0.48 15.56 -5.71
C HIS A 92 -0.46 14.45 -6.23
N LYS A 93 -0.03 13.18 -6.16
CA LYS A 93 -0.85 12.03 -6.60
C LYS A 93 -2.14 11.94 -5.80
N VAL A 94 -2.05 12.04 -4.47
CA VAL A 94 -3.23 11.98 -3.57
C VAL A 94 -4.16 13.16 -3.83
N MET A 95 -3.61 14.39 -3.88
CA MET A 95 -4.39 15.60 -4.18
C MET A 95 -5.15 15.49 -5.51
N LEU A 96 -4.46 15.04 -6.57
CA LEU A 96 -5.08 14.87 -7.89
C LEU A 96 -6.24 13.87 -7.83
N TYR A 97 -6.04 12.75 -7.17
CA TYR A 97 -7.04 11.69 -7.09
C TYR A 97 -8.24 12.10 -6.25
N ASP A 98 -8.02 12.74 -5.12
CA ASP A 98 -9.12 13.24 -4.29
C ASP A 98 -9.91 14.33 -5.02
N GLY A 99 -9.22 15.23 -5.74
CA GLY A 99 -9.85 16.24 -6.59
C GLY A 99 -10.73 15.63 -7.69
N MET A 100 -10.27 14.55 -8.34
CA MET A 100 -11.06 13.81 -9.34
C MET A 100 -12.31 13.15 -8.74
N ASP A 101 -12.24 12.66 -7.50
CA ASP A 101 -13.39 12.08 -6.84
C ASP A 101 -14.39 13.15 -6.40
N TYR A 102 -13.94 14.30 -5.92
CA TYR A 102 -14.82 15.43 -5.66
C TYR A 102 -15.53 15.91 -6.94
N GLU A 103 -14.81 16.01 -8.06
CA GLU A 103 -15.43 16.32 -9.35
C GLU A 103 -16.47 15.26 -9.76
N THR A 104 -16.20 14.00 -9.49
CA THR A 104 -17.14 12.89 -9.76
C THR A 104 -18.39 13.02 -8.90
N GLN A 105 -18.26 13.38 -7.63
CA GLN A 105 -19.41 13.66 -6.75
C GLN A 105 -20.25 14.81 -7.27
N ILE A 106 -19.63 15.92 -7.69
CA ILE A 106 -20.33 17.09 -8.26
C ILE A 106 -21.11 16.67 -9.51
N ARG A 107 -20.50 15.95 -10.44
CA ARG A 107 -21.14 15.48 -11.67
C ARG A 107 -22.32 14.54 -11.38
N ASN A 108 -22.14 13.61 -10.46
CA ASN A 108 -23.19 12.66 -10.11
C ASN A 108 -24.39 13.35 -9.43
N ASN A 109 -24.12 14.28 -8.50
CA ASN A 109 -25.13 15.08 -7.85
C ASN A 109 -25.93 15.91 -8.86
N TRP A 110 -25.24 16.54 -9.81
CA TRP A 110 -25.89 17.30 -10.87
C TRP A 110 -26.70 16.42 -11.82
N LYS A 111 -26.18 15.27 -12.22
CA LYS A 111 -26.88 14.28 -13.03
C LYS A 111 -28.17 13.83 -12.35
N ASN A 112 -28.08 13.41 -11.10
CA ASN A 112 -29.23 12.93 -10.32
C ASN A 112 -30.30 14.02 -10.20
N LEU A 113 -29.89 15.28 -9.97
CA LEU A 113 -30.79 16.41 -9.95
C LEU A 113 -31.47 16.61 -11.30
N THR A 114 -30.73 16.59 -12.40
CA THR A 114 -31.29 16.82 -13.74
C THR A 114 -32.23 15.70 -14.16
N ASP A 115 -31.92 14.46 -13.82
CA ASP A 115 -32.79 13.32 -14.11
C ASP A 115 -34.09 13.37 -13.28
N ARG A 116 -34.00 13.72 -11.98
CA ARG A 116 -35.16 13.97 -11.13
C ARG A 116 -36.04 15.09 -11.70
N ARG A 117 -35.46 16.23 -12.09
CA ARG A 117 -36.23 17.34 -12.70
C ARG A 117 -36.95 16.95 -13.99
N LYS A 118 -36.35 16.09 -14.83
CA LYS A 118 -37.00 15.55 -16.01
C LYS A 118 -38.21 14.70 -15.62
N GLN A 119 -38.11 13.91 -14.56
CA GLN A 119 -39.19 13.09 -14.04
C GLN A 119 -40.32 13.95 -13.45
N ASP A 120 -39.98 14.92 -12.60
CA ASP A 120 -40.93 15.86 -12.00
C ASP A 120 -41.72 16.60 -13.08
N LYS A 121 -41.05 17.05 -14.14
CA LYS A 121 -41.72 17.66 -15.30
C LYS A 121 -42.70 16.72 -16.00
N LYS A 122 -42.40 15.42 -16.11
CA LYS A 122 -43.29 14.43 -16.73
C LYS A 122 -44.49 14.11 -15.84
N THR A 123 -44.34 14.15 -14.53
CA THR A 123 -45.40 13.83 -13.54
C THR A 123 -46.14 15.05 -13.05
N GLY A 124 -45.85 16.26 -13.56
CA GLY A 124 -46.48 17.51 -13.14
C GLY A 124 -46.08 17.99 -11.75
N GLN A 125 -45.03 17.46 -11.18
CA GLN A 125 -44.50 17.89 -9.87
C GLN A 125 -43.79 19.25 -9.96
N PRO A 126 -43.85 20.09 -8.90
CA PRO A 126 -43.18 21.36 -8.88
C PRO A 126 -41.66 21.21 -9.07
N LEU A 127 -41.11 21.99 -9.99
CA LEU A 127 -39.67 21.98 -10.25
C LEU A 127 -38.93 22.84 -9.20
N GLU A 128 -37.88 22.30 -8.62
CA GLU A 128 -36.96 23.08 -7.78
C GLU A 128 -36.39 24.24 -8.57
N HIS A 129 -36.53 25.47 -8.04
CA HIS A 129 -35.94 26.67 -8.65
C HIS A 129 -34.44 26.66 -8.45
N LEU A 130 -33.68 26.83 -9.52
CA LEU A 130 -32.22 26.93 -9.50
C LEU A 130 -31.83 28.34 -9.93
N THR A 131 -30.86 28.91 -9.23
CA THR A 131 -30.26 30.21 -9.59
C THR A 131 -29.28 30.06 -10.77
N ALA A 132 -28.95 31.15 -11.43
CA ALA A 132 -27.95 31.17 -12.51
C ALA A 132 -26.57 30.67 -12.02
N GLY A 133 -26.19 31.02 -10.77
CA GLY A 133 -24.95 30.54 -10.17
C GLY A 133 -24.91 29.03 -9.95
N GLU A 134 -26.01 28.45 -9.52
CA GLU A 134 -26.12 26.98 -9.34
C GLU A 134 -26.08 26.25 -10.69
N TYR A 135 -26.68 26.81 -11.71
CA TYR A 135 -26.55 26.27 -13.08
C TYR A 135 -25.13 26.33 -13.60
N LEU A 136 -24.43 27.46 -13.39
CA LEU A 136 -23.07 27.67 -13.86
C LEU A 136 -22.09 26.73 -13.15
N SER A 137 -22.21 26.64 -11.82
CA SER A 137 -21.32 25.81 -11.00
C SER A 137 -21.66 24.33 -11.00
N ARG A 138 -22.87 23.95 -11.47
CA ARG A 138 -23.46 22.61 -11.33
C ARG A 138 -23.48 22.11 -9.89
N PHE A 139 -23.56 23.04 -8.93
CA PHE A 139 -23.52 22.79 -7.50
C PHE A 139 -24.50 23.72 -6.81
N ARG A 140 -25.47 23.17 -6.07
CA ARG A 140 -26.48 23.97 -5.38
C ARG A 140 -25.93 24.50 -4.06
N LYS A 141 -26.43 25.62 -3.60
CA LYS A 141 -26.05 26.22 -2.31
C LYS A 141 -26.22 25.24 -1.14
N LYS A 142 -27.18 24.33 -1.23
CA LYS A 142 -27.43 23.29 -0.22
C LYS A 142 -26.62 22.02 -0.40
N ASP A 143 -25.96 21.80 -1.54
CA ASP A 143 -25.16 20.62 -1.78
C ASP A 143 -23.93 20.58 -0.88
N ARG A 144 -23.50 19.41 -0.53
CA ARG A 144 -22.27 19.15 0.22
C ARG A 144 -21.56 17.97 -0.42
N LEU A 145 -20.25 18.01 -0.34
CA LEU A 145 -19.41 16.88 -0.74
C LEU A 145 -19.20 15.94 0.45
N ILE A 146 -19.13 14.67 0.16
CA ILE A 146 -18.69 13.66 1.12
C ILE A 146 -17.17 13.76 1.22
N PRO A 147 -16.60 14.01 2.40
CA PRO A 147 -15.14 14.11 2.56
C PRO A 147 -14.44 12.81 2.19
N ILE A 148 -13.23 12.94 1.67
CA ILE A 148 -12.37 11.81 1.32
C ILE A 148 -11.20 11.79 2.29
N ILE A 149 -10.93 10.65 2.90
CA ILE A 149 -9.80 10.42 3.78
C ILE A 149 -8.91 9.36 3.12
N SER A 150 -7.77 9.80 2.61
CA SER A 150 -6.80 8.93 1.94
C SER A 150 -5.65 8.60 2.89
N LEU A 151 -5.39 7.31 3.14
CA LEU A 151 -4.20 6.81 3.81
C LEU A 151 -3.19 6.31 2.77
N VAL A 152 -1.93 6.62 2.97
CA VAL A 152 -0.80 6.06 2.23
C VAL A 152 -0.13 5.02 3.11
N PHE A 153 -0.33 3.74 2.79
CA PHE A 153 0.24 2.62 3.53
C PHE A 153 1.56 2.21 2.89
N TYR A 154 2.65 2.55 3.56
CA TYR A 154 4.02 2.25 3.14
C TYR A 154 4.57 1.10 4.00
N TYR A 155 5.09 0.06 3.36
CA TYR A 155 5.70 -1.10 4.02
C TYR A 155 7.08 -1.46 3.45
N GLY A 156 7.75 -0.46 2.85
CA GLY A 156 9.13 -0.59 2.38
C GLY A 156 10.12 -0.81 3.54
N SER A 157 11.27 -1.44 3.27
CA SER A 157 12.34 -1.66 4.24
C SER A 157 13.10 -0.38 4.59
N GLU A 158 13.23 0.52 3.62
CA GLU A 158 13.86 1.81 3.85
C GLU A 158 12.87 2.81 4.47
N PRO A 159 13.32 3.75 5.31
CA PRO A 159 12.48 4.81 5.82
C PRO A 159 11.85 5.63 4.70
N TRP A 160 10.63 6.14 4.93
CA TRP A 160 10.06 7.11 4.01
C TRP A 160 10.88 8.41 4.05
N ASP A 161 11.55 8.73 2.96
CA ASP A 161 12.37 9.93 2.78
C ASP A 161 11.74 10.93 1.78
N GLY A 162 10.53 10.62 1.29
CA GLY A 162 9.83 11.47 0.33
C GLY A 162 9.00 12.58 0.97
N PRO A 163 8.49 13.50 0.16
CA PRO A 163 7.58 14.55 0.60
C PRO A 163 6.35 14.00 1.32
N VAL A 164 5.93 14.67 2.40
CA VAL A 164 4.70 14.35 3.14
C VAL A 164 3.59 15.37 2.90
N ASP A 165 3.93 16.50 2.30
CA ASP A 165 2.96 17.50 1.87
C ASP A 165 3.45 18.29 0.63
N LEU A 166 2.58 19.16 0.07
CA LEU A 166 2.95 19.95 -1.11
C LEU A 166 4.03 20.98 -0.84
N TYR A 167 4.18 21.47 0.39
CA TYR A 167 5.22 22.43 0.71
C TYR A 167 6.62 21.85 0.54
N ASP A 168 6.79 20.56 0.81
CA ASP A 168 8.05 19.85 0.57
C ASP A 168 8.39 19.72 -0.92
N MET A 169 7.38 19.86 -1.79
CA MET A 169 7.53 19.73 -3.24
C MET A 169 7.73 21.08 -3.95
N PHE A 170 7.49 22.21 -3.29
CA PHE A 170 7.58 23.52 -3.92
C PHE A 170 9.02 24.03 -3.94
N GLN A 171 9.43 24.54 -5.08
CA GLN A 171 10.66 25.31 -5.21
C GLN A 171 10.35 26.77 -4.78
N LEU A 172 10.62 27.09 -3.51
CA LEU A 172 10.48 28.44 -2.98
C LEU A 172 11.87 29.07 -2.84
N GLU A 173 12.11 30.14 -3.59
CA GLU A 173 13.33 30.95 -3.50
C GLU A 173 13.08 32.16 -2.60
N GLY A 174 14.16 32.81 -2.13
CA GLY A 174 14.09 33.99 -1.26
C GLY A 174 14.46 33.73 0.20
N THR A 175 14.31 34.75 1.02
CA THR A 175 14.58 34.70 2.46
C THR A 175 13.59 33.80 3.19
N LYS A 176 13.91 33.40 4.41
CA LYS A 176 13.02 32.60 5.24
C LYS A 176 11.69 33.31 5.48
N GLU A 177 11.72 34.64 5.68
CA GLU A 177 10.51 35.45 5.89
C GLU A 177 9.63 35.50 4.65
N GLU A 178 10.20 35.71 3.47
CA GLU A 178 9.48 35.68 2.19
C GLU A 178 8.79 34.32 1.95
N LYS A 179 9.49 33.22 2.21
CA LYS A 179 8.93 31.87 2.10
C LYS A 179 7.73 31.67 3.03
N VAL A 180 7.82 32.09 4.28
CA VAL A 180 6.72 32.01 5.25
C VAL A 180 5.51 32.85 4.80
N ILE A 181 5.76 34.01 4.19
CA ILE A 181 4.68 34.84 3.63
C ILE A 181 4.03 34.15 2.45
N LEU A 182 4.80 33.62 1.51
CA LEU A 182 4.27 32.90 0.34
C LEU A 182 3.44 31.68 0.73
N GLN A 183 3.89 30.89 1.71
CA GLN A 183 3.16 29.71 2.21
C GLN A 183 1.75 30.05 2.73
N LYS A 184 1.49 31.26 3.22
CA LYS A 184 0.13 31.68 3.63
C LYS A 184 -0.87 31.75 2.48
N TYR A 185 -0.39 31.89 1.24
CA TYR A 185 -1.21 31.99 0.03
C TYR A 185 -1.18 30.73 -0.83
N LEU A 186 -0.33 29.76 -0.48
CA LEU A 186 -0.24 28.48 -1.18
C LEU A 186 -1.09 27.44 -0.45
N PRO A 187 -2.00 26.74 -1.14
CA PRO A 187 -2.69 25.61 -0.53
C PRO A 187 -1.69 24.48 -0.25
N ASN A 188 -1.75 23.94 0.95
CA ASN A 188 -1.01 22.74 1.30
C ASN A 188 -1.91 21.51 1.21
N TYR A 189 -1.36 20.38 0.80
CA TYR A 189 -2.04 19.10 0.78
C TYR A 189 -1.14 18.06 1.44
N LYS A 190 -1.47 17.71 2.68
CA LYS A 190 -0.73 16.75 3.49
C LYS A 190 -1.29 15.33 3.27
N ILE A 191 -0.42 14.35 3.11
CA ILE A 191 -0.80 12.94 3.09
C ILE A 191 -0.89 12.37 4.51
N ASN A 192 -1.76 11.39 4.71
CA ASN A 192 -1.80 10.58 5.93
C ASN A 192 -0.92 9.34 5.67
N LEU A 193 0.36 9.46 6.01
CA LEU A 193 1.34 8.40 5.82
C LEU A 193 1.30 7.42 6.99
N VAL A 194 1.20 6.14 6.67
CA VAL A 194 1.35 5.02 7.60
C VAL A 194 2.61 4.26 7.18
N ASP A 195 3.73 4.51 7.85
CA ASP A 195 4.96 3.72 7.69
C ASP A 195 4.85 2.49 8.60
N ALA A 196 4.45 1.37 8.02
CA ALA A 196 4.06 0.18 8.75
C ALA A 196 5.19 -0.43 9.60
N GLU A 197 6.46 -0.33 9.14
CA GLU A 197 7.60 -0.83 9.88
C GLU A 197 7.97 0.06 11.07
N ARG A 198 7.65 1.35 10.98
CA ARG A 198 8.08 2.38 11.95
C ARG A 198 6.95 2.92 12.80
N LEU A 199 5.80 2.23 12.80
CA LEU A 199 4.70 2.56 13.70
C LEU A 199 5.15 2.42 15.16
N THR A 200 4.95 3.46 15.96
CA THR A 200 5.29 3.48 17.38
C THR A 200 4.16 2.99 18.27
N ASN A 201 2.95 3.01 17.77
CA ASN A 201 1.69 2.79 18.47
C ASN A 201 0.92 1.58 17.94
N VAL A 202 1.58 0.43 17.78
CA VAL A 202 0.93 -0.81 17.28
C VAL A 202 -0.19 -1.31 18.20
N GLU A 203 -0.21 -0.89 19.46
CA GLU A 203 -1.27 -1.15 20.43
C GLU A 203 -2.61 -0.47 20.08
N GLU A 204 -2.61 0.51 19.20
CA GLU A 204 -3.82 1.15 18.68
C GLU A 204 -4.54 0.29 17.63
N PHE A 205 -3.89 -0.79 17.18
CA PHE A 205 -4.46 -1.79 16.28
C PHE A 205 -4.87 -3.02 17.08
N SER A 206 -5.69 -3.86 16.48
CA SER A 206 -6.20 -5.08 17.14
C SER A 206 -6.04 -6.32 16.27
N GLU A 207 -6.17 -7.49 16.89
CA GLU A 207 -6.17 -8.79 16.25
C GLU A 207 -4.96 -9.06 15.35
N ASP A 208 -5.18 -9.68 14.18
CA ASP A 208 -4.15 -10.04 13.21
C ASP A 208 -3.38 -8.83 12.67
N LEU A 209 -4.05 -7.68 12.48
CA LEU A 209 -3.39 -6.46 12.02
C LEU A 209 -2.32 -5.98 13.01
N GLN A 210 -2.61 -6.01 14.31
CA GLN A 210 -1.63 -5.67 15.35
C GLN A 210 -0.42 -6.60 15.30
N VAL A 211 -0.65 -7.91 15.24
CA VAL A 211 0.43 -8.91 15.20
C VAL A 211 1.30 -8.74 13.97
N ILE A 212 0.70 -8.52 12.80
CA ILE A 212 1.44 -8.35 11.55
C ILE A 212 2.23 -7.03 11.51
N LEU A 213 1.63 -5.92 11.96
CA LEU A 213 2.32 -4.63 12.03
C LEU A 213 3.49 -4.66 13.03
N ALA A 214 3.30 -5.34 14.17
CA ALA A 214 4.39 -5.54 15.12
C ALA A 214 5.51 -6.44 14.55
N MET A 215 5.16 -7.49 13.81
CA MET A 215 6.13 -8.35 13.11
C MET A 215 7.02 -7.56 12.15
N LEU A 216 6.45 -6.59 11.43
CA LEU A 216 7.21 -5.80 10.45
C LEU A 216 8.39 -5.05 11.06
N ARG A 217 8.34 -4.68 12.33
CA ARG A 217 9.46 -4.05 13.04
C ARG A 217 10.70 -4.91 13.12
N TYR A 218 10.52 -6.22 13.15
CA TYR A 218 11.60 -7.20 13.37
C TYR A 218 12.08 -7.86 12.09
N ARG A 219 11.48 -7.55 10.92
CA ARG A 219 11.75 -8.26 9.66
C ARG A 219 13.20 -8.17 9.19
N ASN A 220 13.95 -7.15 9.62
CA ASN A 220 15.35 -6.95 9.24
C ASN A 220 16.35 -7.65 10.19
N SER A 221 15.86 -8.26 11.29
CA SER A 221 16.66 -9.01 12.26
C SER A 221 16.11 -10.43 12.38
N ARG A 222 16.89 -11.43 11.95
CA ARG A 222 16.51 -12.84 12.05
C ARG A 222 16.17 -13.24 13.49
N GLU A 223 17.03 -12.84 14.42
CA GLU A 223 16.92 -13.20 15.83
C GLU A 223 15.64 -12.61 16.44
N GLU A 224 15.45 -11.30 16.32
CA GLU A 224 14.27 -10.60 16.85
C GLU A 224 12.96 -11.09 16.22
N LEU A 225 12.96 -11.33 14.88
CA LEU A 225 11.79 -11.86 14.19
C LEU A 225 11.46 -13.28 14.66
N THR A 226 12.47 -14.14 14.85
CA THR A 226 12.28 -15.50 15.35
C THR A 226 11.71 -15.48 16.77
N ASP A 227 12.25 -14.63 17.65
CA ASP A 227 11.77 -14.46 19.02
C ASP A 227 10.32 -13.95 19.05
N TYR A 228 9.99 -12.95 18.22
CA TYR A 228 8.62 -12.44 18.12
C TYR A 228 7.63 -13.52 17.65
N ILE A 229 8.01 -14.31 16.64
CA ILE A 229 7.19 -15.42 16.14
C ILE A 229 6.98 -16.48 17.22
N ASN A 230 8.03 -16.82 17.96
CA ASN A 230 7.95 -17.79 19.06
C ASN A 230 7.05 -17.31 20.21
N GLN A 231 7.06 -16.02 20.52
CA GLN A 231 6.16 -15.41 21.52
C GLN A 231 4.70 -15.42 21.07
N ASN A 232 4.43 -15.40 19.75
CA ASN A 232 3.10 -15.41 19.15
C ASN A 232 2.83 -16.71 18.37
N LYS A 233 3.41 -17.83 18.80
CA LYS A 233 3.44 -19.09 18.07
C LYS A 233 2.05 -19.62 17.71
N GLU A 234 1.09 -19.49 18.59
CA GLU A 234 -0.29 -19.95 18.36
C GLU A 234 -0.90 -19.24 17.14
N PHE A 235 -0.71 -17.94 17.03
CA PHE A 235 -1.15 -17.17 15.86
C PHE A 235 -0.44 -17.63 14.58
N PHE A 236 0.90 -17.69 14.59
CA PHE A 236 1.68 -17.97 13.39
C PHE A 236 1.59 -19.42 12.89
N GLN A 237 1.16 -20.35 13.73
CA GLN A 237 0.90 -21.75 13.33
C GLN A 237 -0.44 -21.94 12.61
N HIS A 238 -1.39 -21.02 12.78
CA HIS A 238 -2.76 -21.16 12.28
C HIS A 238 -3.22 -19.93 11.48
N VAL A 239 -2.32 -19.37 10.67
CA VAL A 239 -2.60 -18.15 9.88
C VAL A 239 -3.53 -18.50 8.73
N ASP A 240 -4.57 -17.70 8.51
CA ASP A 240 -5.42 -17.86 7.33
C ASP A 240 -4.66 -17.63 6.02
N TYR A 241 -5.21 -18.13 4.92
CA TYR A 241 -4.52 -18.08 3.62
C TYR A 241 -4.19 -16.66 3.17
N GLU A 242 -5.13 -15.72 3.29
CA GLU A 242 -4.94 -14.33 2.84
C GLU A 242 -3.86 -13.63 3.67
N THR A 243 -3.88 -13.80 4.98
CA THR A 243 -2.85 -13.30 5.89
C THR A 243 -1.49 -13.92 5.58
N SER A 244 -1.43 -15.21 5.26
CA SER A 244 -0.17 -15.86 4.86
C SER A 244 0.41 -15.28 3.57
N GLN A 245 -0.44 -14.94 2.58
CA GLN A 245 0.00 -14.30 1.34
C GLN A 245 0.47 -12.86 1.57
N ALA A 246 -0.20 -12.12 2.44
CA ALA A 246 0.24 -10.78 2.84
C ALA A 246 1.59 -10.82 3.59
N MET A 247 1.76 -11.76 4.53
CA MET A 247 3.05 -11.97 5.21
C MET A 247 4.18 -12.28 4.25
N LYS A 248 3.95 -13.15 3.26
CA LYS A 248 4.94 -13.42 2.21
C LYS A 248 5.34 -12.15 1.44
N ALA A 249 4.36 -11.31 1.12
CA ALA A 249 4.61 -10.03 0.46
C ALA A 249 5.44 -9.10 1.36
N PHE A 250 5.08 -8.95 2.62
CA PHE A 250 5.77 -8.09 3.59
C PHE A 250 7.20 -8.53 3.87
N LEU A 251 7.47 -9.83 3.88
CA LEU A 251 8.78 -10.41 4.14
C LEU A 251 9.60 -10.66 2.85
N ASN A 252 9.10 -10.27 1.68
CA ASN A 252 9.72 -10.54 0.38
C ASN A 252 10.07 -12.04 0.18
N MET A 253 9.24 -12.94 0.72
CA MET A 253 9.46 -14.36 0.60
C MET A 253 9.22 -14.82 -0.84
N LYS A 254 10.20 -15.51 -1.41
CA LYS A 254 9.98 -16.28 -2.66
C LYS A 254 8.98 -17.40 -2.38
N ASP A 255 8.26 -17.86 -3.41
CA ASP A 255 7.30 -18.95 -3.27
C ASP A 255 7.96 -20.10 -2.49
N VAL A 256 7.43 -20.40 -1.30
CA VAL A 256 7.90 -21.54 -0.51
C VAL A 256 7.46 -22.78 -1.24
N PRO A 257 8.38 -23.71 -1.61
CA PRO A 257 8.02 -24.98 -2.19
C PRO A 257 7.40 -25.86 -1.10
N GLY A 258 6.17 -25.66 -0.82
CA GLY A 258 5.35 -26.49 0.05
C GLY A 258 3.96 -26.45 -0.53
N LYS A 259 3.41 -27.62 -0.84
CA LYS A 259 2.00 -27.74 -1.21
C LYS A 259 1.20 -27.00 -0.15
N VAL A 260 0.78 -25.79 -0.47
CA VAL A 260 -0.27 -25.11 0.26
C VAL A 260 -1.51 -25.98 0.05
N GLY A 261 -1.68 -26.97 0.90
CA GLY A 261 -2.91 -27.70 0.97
C GLY A 261 -3.98 -26.70 1.31
N GLN A 262 -4.95 -26.54 0.43
CA GLN A 262 -6.25 -25.98 0.77
C GLN A 262 -6.83 -26.89 1.87
N LYS A 263 -6.43 -26.68 3.11
CA LYS A 263 -7.01 -27.34 4.28
C LYS A 263 -7.58 -26.29 5.17
N GLU A 264 -8.70 -26.61 5.77
CA GLU A 264 -9.42 -25.85 6.78
C GLU A 264 -8.56 -25.48 8.02
N ASP A 265 -7.32 -25.97 8.12
CA ASP A 265 -6.44 -25.87 9.28
C ASP A 265 -5.45 -24.68 9.26
N GLY A 266 -5.50 -23.77 8.26
CA GLY A 266 -4.57 -22.64 8.17
C GLY A 266 -3.16 -22.99 7.63
N VAL A 267 -2.27 -22.00 7.63
CA VAL A 267 -0.89 -22.08 7.14
C VAL A 267 0.08 -21.92 8.33
N ASP A 268 1.03 -22.85 8.49
CA ASP A 268 2.11 -22.72 9.46
C ASP A 268 3.21 -21.78 8.95
N MET A 269 3.13 -20.53 9.35
CA MET A 269 4.11 -19.51 8.97
C MET A 269 5.41 -19.58 9.79
N CYS A 270 5.42 -20.22 10.98
CA CYS A 270 6.64 -20.43 11.75
C CYS A 270 7.64 -21.27 10.93
N LYS A 271 7.16 -22.37 10.36
CA LYS A 271 7.95 -23.25 9.50
C LYS A 271 8.37 -22.56 8.21
N ALA A 272 7.45 -21.85 7.55
CA ALA A 272 7.72 -21.15 6.30
C ALA A 272 8.81 -20.08 6.45
N ILE A 273 8.80 -19.33 7.55
CA ILE A 273 9.81 -18.30 7.84
C ILE A 273 11.16 -18.95 8.17
N GLN A 274 11.18 -20.03 8.93
CA GLN A 274 12.41 -20.77 9.20
C GLN A 274 13.04 -21.30 7.90
N GLU A 275 12.27 -21.93 7.04
CA GLU A 275 12.72 -22.41 5.73
C GLU A 275 13.26 -21.26 4.87
N MET A 276 12.64 -20.09 4.89
CA MET A 276 13.12 -18.89 4.18
C MET A 276 14.54 -18.49 4.64
N TYR A 277 14.78 -18.46 5.95
CA TYR A 277 16.10 -18.14 6.48
C TYR A 277 17.15 -19.17 6.12
N ASP A 278 16.82 -20.43 6.21
CA ASP A 278 17.74 -21.53 5.88
C ASP A 278 18.08 -21.53 4.39
N ASP A 279 17.12 -21.20 3.53
CA ASP A 279 17.35 -20.99 2.10
C ASP A 279 18.22 -19.77 1.82
N GLY A 280 17.99 -18.66 2.52
CA GLY A 280 18.81 -17.46 2.41
C GLY A 280 20.28 -17.68 2.80
N VAL A 281 20.51 -18.40 3.90
CA VAL A 281 21.87 -18.80 4.33
C VAL A 281 22.54 -19.67 3.27
N ARG A 282 21.81 -20.65 2.72
CA ARG A 282 22.31 -21.56 1.66
C ARG A 282 22.65 -20.78 0.41
N GLN A 283 21.77 -19.91 -0.05
CA GLN A 283 22.02 -19.07 -1.24
C GLN A 283 23.23 -18.14 -1.05
N GLY A 284 23.34 -17.49 0.09
CA GLY A 284 24.47 -16.60 0.41
C GLY A 284 25.80 -17.36 0.44
N ARG A 285 25.81 -18.60 0.97
CA ARG A 285 26.99 -19.47 0.93
C ARG A 285 27.35 -19.84 -0.51
N ASP A 286 26.37 -20.21 -1.32
CA ASP A 286 26.59 -20.59 -2.71
C ASP A 286 27.09 -19.43 -3.57
N GLU A 287 26.57 -18.23 -3.36
CA GLU A 287 27.05 -17.00 -4.03
C GLU A 287 28.48 -16.65 -3.65
N LEU A 288 28.79 -16.66 -2.35
CA LEU A 288 30.15 -16.43 -1.86
C LEU A 288 31.13 -17.47 -2.41
N LEU A 289 30.72 -18.74 -2.42
CA LEU A 289 31.54 -19.81 -2.95
C LEU A 289 31.81 -19.61 -4.46
N LYS A 290 30.81 -19.23 -5.24
CA LYS A 290 30.98 -18.88 -6.65
C LYS A 290 31.96 -17.74 -6.86
N GLU A 291 31.83 -16.67 -6.08
CA GLU A 291 32.72 -15.52 -6.17
C GLU A 291 34.18 -15.90 -5.83
N LEU A 292 34.38 -16.67 -4.77
CA LEU A 292 35.69 -17.15 -4.37
C LEU A 292 36.30 -18.06 -5.43
N ILE A 293 35.55 -18.99 -5.99
CA ILE A 293 35.99 -19.87 -7.09
C ILE A 293 36.40 -19.03 -8.30
N GLN A 294 35.58 -18.04 -8.71
CA GLN A 294 35.87 -17.16 -9.84
C GLN A 294 37.19 -16.40 -9.65
N ARG A 295 37.43 -15.85 -8.46
CA ARG A 295 38.69 -15.15 -8.12
C ARG A 295 39.89 -16.08 -8.18
N LYS A 296 39.73 -17.36 -7.81
CA LYS A 296 40.84 -18.35 -7.84
C LYS A 296 41.09 -18.88 -9.25
N LEU A 297 40.07 -19.06 -10.07
CA LEU A 297 40.20 -19.40 -11.49
C LEU A 297 40.97 -18.30 -12.27
N GLN A 298 40.69 -17.02 -11.96
CA GLN A 298 41.45 -15.89 -12.54
C GLN A 298 42.93 -15.96 -12.19
N LYS A 299 43.29 -16.56 -11.05
CA LYS A 299 44.69 -16.84 -10.63
C LYS A 299 45.24 -18.16 -11.22
N LYS A 300 44.52 -18.78 -12.19
CA LYS A 300 44.89 -20.03 -12.87
C LYS A 300 45.09 -21.23 -11.94
N LYS A 301 44.30 -21.31 -10.83
CA LYS A 301 44.31 -22.48 -9.94
C LYS A 301 43.46 -23.61 -10.50
N THR A 302 43.85 -24.85 -10.23
CA THR A 302 43.07 -26.04 -10.62
C THR A 302 41.91 -26.27 -9.65
N SER A 303 40.94 -27.12 -10.07
CA SER A 303 39.78 -27.44 -9.22
C SER A 303 40.20 -28.10 -7.90
N GLU A 304 41.26 -28.91 -7.90
CA GLU A 304 41.79 -29.56 -6.70
C GLU A 304 42.40 -28.54 -5.74
N GLN A 305 43.18 -27.59 -6.27
CA GLN A 305 43.77 -26.51 -5.45
C GLN A 305 42.70 -25.59 -4.88
N ILE A 306 41.61 -25.33 -5.63
CA ILE A 306 40.52 -24.52 -5.18
C ILE A 306 39.74 -25.24 -4.08
N ALA A 307 39.52 -26.54 -4.25
CA ALA A 307 38.84 -27.40 -3.28
C ALA A 307 39.57 -27.45 -1.94
N GLU A 308 40.88 -27.64 -1.98
CA GLU A 308 41.73 -27.66 -0.79
C GLU A 308 41.72 -26.29 -0.05
N GLU A 309 41.82 -25.19 -0.78
CA GLU A 309 41.84 -23.85 -0.17
C GLU A 309 40.50 -23.37 0.37
N LEU A 310 39.41 -23.90 -0.13
CA LEU A 310 38.04 -23.55 0.31
C LEU A 310 37.46 -24.57 1.26
N GLU A 311 38.24 -25.63 1.57
CA GLU A 311 37.80 -26.74 2.43
C GLU A 311 36.51 -27.42 1.93
N GLU A 312 36.34 -27.48 0.58
CA GLU A 312 35.19 -28.06 -0.10
C GLU A 312 35.61 -29.29 -0.91
N SER A 313 34.65 -30.15 -1.30
CA SER A 313 34.96 -31.28 -2.18
C SER A 313 35.19 -30.84 -3.63
N VAL A 314 36.08 -31.54 -4.34
CA VAL A 314 36.37 -31.25 -5.75
C VAL A 314 35.09 -31.33 -6.59
N GLU A 315 34.20 -32.28 -6.29
CA GLU A 315 32.92 -32.45 -6.97
C GLU A 315 32.02 -31.23 -6.87
N VAL A 316 31.96 -30.59 -5.70
CA VAL A 316 31.21 -29.33 -5.46
C VAL A 316 31.81 -28.20 -6.30
N ILE A 317 33.14 -28.05 -6.28
CA ILE A 317 33.84 -27.01 -7.04
C ILE A 317 33.60 -27.20 -8.56
N GLU A 318 33.75 -28.41 -9.08
CA GLU A 318 33.51 -28.70 -10.50
C GLU A 318 32.05 -28.46 -10.92
N LYS A 319 31.09 -28.82 -10.06
CA LYS A 319 29.66 -28.56 -10.29
C LYS A 319 29.36 -27.07 -10.41
N ILE A 320 29.96 -26.25 -9.53
CA ILE A 320 29.81 -24.81 -9.56
C ILE A 320 30.48 -24.22 -10.80
N ILE A 321 31.69 -24.66 -11.15
CA ILE A 321 32.41 -24.22 -12.36
C ILE A 321 31.60 -24.51 -13.63
N LYS A 322 30.97 -25.68 -13.71
CA LYS A 322 30.09 -26.03 -14.85
C LYS A 322 28.83 -25.21 -14.93
N ALA A 323 28.37 -24.64 -13.81
CA ALA A 323 27.16 -23.82 -13.73
C ALA A 323 27.42 -22.31 -13.90
N MET A 324 28.69 -21.89 -13.97
CA MET A 324 29.14 -20.52 -14.22
C MET A 324 29.34 -20.26 -15.70
#